data_a762a7500eb4fe52b1e98c45de29d3f6
#
_entry.id   a762a7500eb4fe52b1e98c45de29d3f6
#
_cell.length_a   1.000
_cell.length_b   1.000
_cell.length_c   1.000
_cell.angle_alpha   90.00
_cell.angle_beta   90.00
_cell.angle_gamma   90.00
#
_symmetry.space_group_name_H-M   'P 1'
#
loop_
_entity.id
_entity.type
_entity.pdbx_description
1 polymer ?
#
loop_
_entity_poly.entity_id
_entity_poly.type
_entity_poly.pdbx_seq_one_letter_code
_entity_poly.pdbx_strand_id
1 'polypeptide(L)'
;MTDMISMAIELHLGSIFLILAIIVWILLLLKSAKPFKELSKKYEAVSLYYRALLGILFFTGLVVVAVAKFHVSWMVIMMVVVVGYMLVTSVKENILYKKTHLKNNESQEVFKKYAIKKYSIDFIMIVLTAVVSYAVSL
;
A
#
# COMPACT_ATOMS: atom_id res chain seq x y z
N MET A 1 19.43 19.27 -13.18
CA MET A 1 18.68 19.27 -11.92
C MET A 1 17.19 19.07 -12.10
N THR A 2 16.56 19.78 -13.03
CA THR A 2 15.14 19.59 -13.35
C THR A 2 14.84 18.16 -13.82
N ASP A 3 15.77 17.55 -14.54
CA ASP A 3 15.60 16.18 -15.05
C ASP A 3 15.61 15.15 -13.92
N MET A 4 16.44 15.35 -12.88
CA MET A 4 16.46 14.46 -11.71
C MET A 4 15.19 14.55 -10.91
N ILE A 5 14.66 15.78 -10.70
CA ILE A 5 13.40 15.99 -9.99
C ILE A 5 12.25 15.33 -10.77
N SER A 6 12.20 15.57 -12.08
CA SER A 6 11.17 15.01 -12.95
C SER A 6 11.21 13.48 -12.92
N MET A 7 12.39 12.88 -13.03
CA MET A 7 12.54 11.41 -12.99
C MET A 7 12.14 10.84 -11.64
N ALA A 8 12.53 11.50 -10.54
CA ALA A 8 12.16 11.04 -9.20
C ALA A 8 10.64 11.09 -8.99
N ILE A 9 9.99 12.16 -9.46
CA ILE A 9 8.53 12.30 -9.37
C ILE A 9 7.84 11.23 -10.23
N GLU A 10 8.33 10.98 -11.43
CA GLU A 10 7.76 9.95 -12.32
C GLU A 10 7.87 8.56 -11.69
N LEU A 11 9.01 8.23 -11.09
CA LEU A 11 9.19 6.95 -10.41
C LEU A 11 8.25 6.82 -9.22
N HIS A 12 8.08 7.90 -8.47
CA HIS A 12 7.17 7.92 -7.32
C HIS A 12 5.73 7.73 -7.76
N LEU A 13 5.29 8.43 -8.80
CA LEU A 13 3.95 8.28 -9.36
C LEU A 13 3.72 6.89 -9.94
N GLY A 14 4.72 6.35 -10.64
CA GLY A 14 4.66 4.97 -11.16
C GLY A 14 4.48 3.96 -10.04
N SER A 15 5.19 4.15 -8.93
CA SER A 15 5.05 3.29 -7.76
C SER A 15 3.64 3.37 -7.17
N ILE A 16 3.03 4.56 -7.14
CA ILE A 16 1.67 4.75 -6.66
C ILE A 16 0.69 3.96 -7.53
N PHE A 17 0.80 4.06 -8.85
CA PHE A 17 -0.07 3.31 -9.76
C PHE A 17 0.09 1.80 -9.58
N LEU A 18 1.34 1.32 -9.43
CA LEU A 18 1.61 -0.10 -9.24
C LEU A 18 0.99 -0.60 -7.93
N ILE A 19 1.14 0.15 -6.85
CA ILE A 19 0.59 -0.28 -5.56
C ILE A 19 -0.94 -0.29 -5.58
N LEU A 20 -1.56 0.65 -6.27
CA LEU A 20 -3.01 0.65 -6.45
C LEU A 20 -3.48 -0.59 -7.22
N ALA A 21 -2.75 -0.96 -8.28
CA ALA A 21 -3.06 -2.16 -9.06
C ALA A 21 -2.95 -3.42 -8.20
N ILE A 22 -1.91 -3.51 -7.37
CA ILE A 22 -1.71 -4.64 -6.47
C ILE A 22 -2.83 -4.70 -5.42
N ILE A 23 -3.24 -3.56 -4.87
CA ILE A 23 -4.35 -3.51 -3.90
C ILE A 23 -5.63 -4.03 -4.54
N VAL A 24 -5.93 -3.61 -5.76
CA VAL A 24 -7.12 -4.10 -6.48
C VAL A 24 -7.04 -5.62 -6.66
N TRP A 25 -5.87 -6.12 -7.04
CA TRP A 25 -5.67 -7.56 -7.21
C TRP A 25 -5.91 -8.32 -5.89
N ILE A 26 -5.34 -7.82 -4.79
CA ILE A 26 -5.55 -8.43 -3.47
C ILE A 26 -7.03 -8.44 -3.10
N LEU A 27 -7.73 -7.32 -3.32
CA LEU A 27 -9.16 -7.23 -3.01
C LEU A 27 -9.98 -8.21 -3.85
N LEU A 28 -9.64 -8.36 -5.12
CA LEU A 28 -10.32 -9.34 -5.99
C LEU A 28 -10.08 -10.77 -5.52
N LEU A 29 -8.86 -11.09 -5.10
CA LEU A 29 -8.55 -12.41 -4.54
C LEU A 29 -9.36 -12.68 -3.28
N LEU A 30 -9.41 -11.70 -2.36
CA LEU A 30 -10.10 -11.86 -1.09
C LEU A 30 -11.61 -11.94 -1.25
N LYS A 31 -12.17 -11.29 -2.27
CA LYS A 31 -13.60 -11.33 -2.56
C LYS A 31 -14.01 -12.53 -3.41
N SER A 32 -13.04 -13.33 -3.85
CA SER A 32 -13.30 -14.55 -4.60
C SER A 32 -14.12 -15.55 -3.76
N ALA A 33 -14.99 -16.31 -4.41
CA ALA A 33 -15.80 -17.34 -3.76
C ALA A 33 -14.99 -18.57 -3.34
N LYS A 34 -13.72 -18.65 -3.75
CA LYS A 34 -12.85 -19.78 -3.41
C LYS A 34 -12.49 -19.78 -1.92
N PRO A 35 -12.31 -20.95 -1.30
CA PRO A 35 -11.84 -21.04 0.08
C PRO A 35 -10.47 -20.36 0.24
N PHE A 36 -10.28 -19.68 1.38
CA PHE A 36 -9.02 -18.98 1.66
C PHE A 36 -7.82 -19.93 1.63
N LYS A 37 -8.03 -21.19 2.01
CA LYS A 37 -6.98 -22.22 1.97
C LYS A 37 -6.36 -22.34 0.57
N GLU A 38 -7.19 -22.29 -0.48
CA GLU A 38 -6.72 -22.35 -1.87
C GLU A 38 -6.06 -21.05 -2.31
N LEU A 39 -6.50 -19.92 -1.75
CA LEU A 39 -6.01 -18.60 -2.12
C LEU A 39 -4.76 -18.19 -1.35
N SER A 40 -4.45 -18.89 -0.24
CA SER A 40 -3.41 -18.45 0.69
C SER A 40 -2.04 -18.28 0.05
N LYS A 41 -1.63 -19.17 -0.84
CA LYS A 41 -0.33 -19.07 -1.51
C LYS A 41 -0.26 -17.86 -2.44
N LYS A 42 -1.32 -17.63 -3.23
CA LYS A 42 -1.40 -16.46 -4.10
C LYS A 42 -1.45 -15.19 -3.29
N TYR A 43 -2.26 -15.18 -2.23
CA TYR A 43 -2.36 -14.05 -1.33
C TYR A 43 -1.00 -13.71 -0.72
N GLU A 44 -0.27 -14.70 -0.23
CA GLU A 44 1.05 -14.51 0.36
C GLU A 44 2.02 -13.89 -0.64
N ALA A 45 2.04 -14.38 -1.88
CA ALA A 45 2.91 -13.85 -2.93
C ALA A 45 2.56 -12.39 -3.27
N VAL A 46 1.27 -12.10 -3.46
CA VAL A 46 0.82 -10.74 -3.81
C VAL A 46 1.06 -9.77 -2.66
N SER A 47 0.83 -10.23 -1.43
CA SER A 47 1.11 -9.45 -0.21
C SER A 47 2.59 -9.11 -0.09
N LEU A 48 3.48 -10.02 -0.49
CA LEU A 48 4.91 -9.75 -0.52
C LEU A 48 5.26 -8.65 -1.52
N TYR A 49 4.66 -8.70 -2.72
CA TYR A 49 4.83 -7.62 -3.70
C TYR A 49 4.30 -6.29 -3.19
N TYR A 50 3.17 -6.30 -2.49
CA TYR A 50 2.62 -5.09 -1.88
C TYR A 50 3.63 -4.46 -0.90
N ARG A 51 4.20 -5.26 -0.03
CA ARG A 51 5.18 -4.77 0.96
C ARG A 51 6.45 -4.26 0.29
N ALA A 52 6.91 -4.94 -0.76
CA ALA A 52 8.06 -4.48 -1.53
C ALA A 52 7.77 -3.13 -2.20
N LEU A 53 6.59 -2.97 -2.77
CA LEU A 53 6.18 -1.71 -3.39
C LEU A 53 6.02 -0.59 -2.36
N LEU A 54 5.57 -0.90 -1.14
CA LEU A 54 5.55 0.09 -0.06
C LEU A 54 6.95 0.61 0.25
N GLY A 55 7.93 -0.28 0.30
CA GLY A 55 9.33 0.10 0.49
C GLY A 55 9.83 0.98 -0.63
N ILE A 56 9.52 0.62 -1.87
CA ILE A 56 9.88 1.42 -3.05
C ILE A 56 9.20 2.79 -3.00
N LEU A 57 7.93 2.82 -2.65
CA LEU A 57 7.17 4.07 -2.52
C LEU A 57 7.80 5.00 -1.48
N PHE A 58 8.15 4.45 -0.32
CA PHE A 58 8.81 5.21 0.74
C PHE A 58 10.17 5.73 0.27
N PHE A 59 10.97 4.87 -0.36
CA PHE A 59 12.31 5.23 -0.84
C PHE A 59 12.23 6.33 -1.91
N THR A 60 11.34 6.17 -2.90
CA THR A 60 11.19 7.18 -3.95
C THR A 60 10.70 8.50 -3.39
N GLY A 61 9.85 8.47 -2.37
CA GLY A 61 9.41 9.67 -1.67
C GLY A 61 10.57 10.38 -0.98
N LEU A 62 11.46 9.61 -0.32
CA LEU A 62 12.66 10.18 0.29
C LEU A 62 13.57 10.84 -0.74
N VAL A 63 13.73 10.18 -1.91
CA VAL A 63 14.56 10.75 -2.98
C VAL A 63 13.96 12.06 -3.47
N VAL A 64 12.65 12.14 -3.65
CA VAL A 64 11.99 13.39 -4.05
C VAL A 64 12.25 14.51 -3.04
N VAL A 65 12.11 14.20 -1.75
CA VAL A 65 12.35 15.18 -0.68
C VAL A 65 13.82 15.62 -0.68
N ALA A 66 14.76 14.68 -0.85
CA ALA A 66 16.19 15.01 -0.86
C ALA A 66 16.56 15.89 -2.06
N VAL A 67 16.02 15.56 -3.24
CA VAL A 67 16.27 16.35 -4.46
C VAL A 67 15.66 17.75 -4.34
N ALA A 68 14.55 17.89 -3.62
CA ALA A 68 13.91 19.18 -3.34
C ALA A 68 14.57 19.91 -2.16
N LYS A 69 15.77 19.50 -1.73
CA LYS A 69 16.55 20.11 -0.66
C LYS A 69 15.83 20.10 0.70
N PHE A 70 15.13 18.99 0.97
CA PHE A 70 14.42 18.76 2.23
C PHE A 70 13.39 19.85 2.55
N HIS A 71 12.78 20.41 1.51
CA HIS A 71 11.68 21.36 1.70
C HIS A 71 10.43 20.60 2.14
N VAL A 72 10.14 20.66 3.44
CA VAL A 72 9.03 19.92 4.04
C VAL A 72 7.76 20.76 3.95
N SER A 73 6.76 20.24 3.25
CA SER A 73 5.43 20.84 3.15
C SER A 73 4.42 19.97 3.90
N TRP A 74 3.21 20.49 4.07
CA TRP A 74 2.11 19.72 4.64
C TRP A 74 1.85 18.42 3.86
N MET A 75 2.04 18.48 2.54
CA MET A 75 1.85 17.30 1.70
C MET A 75 2.84 16.19 2.03
N VAL A 76 4.11 16.56 2.28
CA VAL A 76 5.14 15.60 2.66
C VAL A 76 4.77 14.94 4.00
N ILE A 77 4.33 15.74 4.97
CA ILE A 77 3.92 15.24 6.28
C ILE A 77 2.76 14.27 6.13
N MET A 78 1.75 14.62 5.33
CA MET A 78 0.59 13.76 5.09
C MET A 78 1.00 12.44 4.43
N MET A 79 1.89 12.48 3.45
CA MET A 79 2.41 11.27 2.78
C MET A 79 3.15 10.36 3.76
N VAL A 80 3.97 10.94 4.64
CA VAL A 80 4.71 10.16 5.66
C VAL A 80 3.72 9.49 6.62
N VAL A 81 2.69 10.22 7.06
CA VAL A 81 1.67 9.66 7.96
C VAL A 81 0.92 8.52 7.28
N VAL A 82 0.52 8.69 6.02
CA VAL A 82 -0.20 7.66 5.27
C VAL A 82 0.67 6.41 5.11
N VAL A 83 1.92 6.56 4.69
CA VAL A 83 2.83 5.43 4.50
C VAL A 83 3.12 4.74 5.83
N GLY A 84 3.31 5.52 6.90
CA GLY A 84 3.50 4.96 8.24
C GLY A 84 2.30 4.13 8.69
N TYR A 85 1.09 4.65 8.47
CA TYR A 85 -0.14 3.90 8.77
C TYR A 85 -0.20 2.60 7.96
N MET A 86 0.09 2.66 6.68
CA MET A 86 0.08 1.47 5.82
C MET A 86 1.09 0.43 6.27
N LEU A 87 2.29 0.87 6.67
CA LEU A 87 3.32 -0.04 7.18
C LEU A 87 2.89 -0.71 8.49
N VAL A 88 2.35 0.06 9.44
CA VAL A 88 1.89 -0.47 10.73
C VAL A 88 0.77 -1.47 10.53
N THR A 89 -0.22 -1.13 9.69
CA THR A 89 -1.34 -2.04 9.43
C THR A 89 -0.89 -3.28 8.64
N SER A 90 0.13 -3.15 7.80
CA SER A 90 0.71 -4.31 7.09
C SER A 90 1.40 -5.26 8.05
N VAL A 91 2.10 -4.74 9.05
CA VAL A 91 2.71 -5.58 10.09
C VAL A 91 1.63 -6.30 10.90
N LYS A 92 0.58 -5.58 11.31
CA LYS A 92 -0.55 -6.18 12.03
C LYS A 92 -1.23 -7.26 11.20
N GLU A 93 -1.45 -7.00 9.92
CA GLU A 93 -2.06 -7.95 9.00
C GLU A 93 -1.20 -9.20 8.86
N ASN A 94 0.11 -9.06 8.74
CA ASN A 94 1.03 -10.19 8.63
C ASN A 94 1.03 -11.03 9.91
N ILE A 95 0.99 -10.38 11.08
CA ILE A 95 0.91 -11.09 12.36
C ILE A 95 -0.41 -11.88 12.44
N LEU A 96 -1.52 -11.25 12.05
CA LEU A 96 -2.82 -11.91 12.04
C LEU A 96 -2.84 -13.08 11.05
N TYR A 97 -2.22 -12.92 9.89
CA TYR A 97 -2.09 -13.99 8.89
C TYR A 97 -1.37 -15.19 9.47
N LYS A 98 -0.25 -14.97 10.17
CA LYS A 98 0.52 -16.04 10.79
C LYS A 98 -0.25 -16.76 11.89
N LYS A 99 -1.13 -16.05 12.60
CA LYS A 99 -1.98 -16.63 13.64
C LYS A 99 -3.20 -17.33 13.07
N THR A 100 -3.52 -17.10 11.80
CA THR A 100 -4.66 -17.71 11.16
C THR A 100 -4.34 -19.17 10.82
N HIS A 101 -5.11 -20.09 11.38
CA HIS A 101 -4.96 -21.50 11.09
C HIS A 101 -5.81 -21.86 9.88
N LEU A 102 -5.19 -22.43 8.86
CA LEU A 102 -5.88 -22.83 7.63
C LEU A 102 -6.91 -23.92 7.87
N LYS A 103 -6.91 -24.55 9.07
CA LYS A 103 -7.88 -25.58 9.45
C LYS A 103 -9.14 -25.01 10.09
N ASN A 104 -9.16 -23.71 10.44
CA ASN A 104 -10.29 -23.10 11.14
C ASN A 104 -10.96 -22.07 10.23
N ASN A 105 -12.19 -22.39 9.80
CA ASN A 105 -12.95 -21.52 8.90
C ASN A 105 -13.28 -20.17 9.53
N GLU A 106 -13.58 -20.13 10.83
CA GLU A 106 -13.87 -18.87 11.53
C GLU A 106 -12.67 -17.93 11.54
N SER A 107 -11.49 -18.49 11.82
CA SER A 107 -10.24 -17.73 11.81
C SER A 107 -9.96 -17.15 10.41
N GLN A 108 -10.19 -17.95 9.37
CA GLN A 108 -10.00 -17.51 8.00
C GLN A 108 -10.96 -16.37 7.62
N GLU A 109 -12.21 -16.44 8.06
CA GLU A 109 -13.21 -15.42 7.81
C GLU A 109 -12.86 -14.10 8.50
N VAL A 110 -12.41 -14.17 9.75
CA VAL A 110 -11.97 -12.99 10.50
C VAL A 110 -10.80 -12.32 9.79
N PHE A 111 -9.83 -13.11 9.34
CA PHE A 111 -8.69 -12.57 8.60
C PHE A 111 -9.12 -11.92 7.29
N LYS A 112 -9.99 -12.58 6.52
CA LYS A 112 -10.49 -12.04 5.25
C LYS A 112 -11.16 -10.67 5.46
N LYS A 113 -12.02 -10.56 6.45
CA LYS A 113 -12.72 -9.30 6.75
C LYS A 113 -11.73 -8.20 7.11
N TYR A 114 -10.74 -8.54 7.96
CA TYR A 114 -9.72 -7.57 8.35
C TYR A 114 -8.92 -7.10 7.15
N ALA A 115 -8.48 -8.03 6.31
CA ALA A 115 -7.66 -7.72 5.15
C ALA A 115 -8.43 -6.87 4.12
N ILE A 116 -9.68 -7.22 3.85
CA ILE A 116 -10.53 -6.45 2.93
C ILE A 116 -10.68 -5.01 3.43
N LYS A 117 -10.96 -4.85 4.72
CA LYS A 117 -11.09 -3.52 5.33
C LYS A 117 -9.78 -2.74 5.23
N LYS A 118 -8.67 -3.39 5.57
CA LYS A 118 -7.34 -2.75 5.53
C LYS A 118 -7.00 -2.25 4.12
N TYR A 119 -7.10 -3.12 3.13
CA TYR A 119 -6.71 -2.75 1.76
C TYR A 119 -7.69 -1.75 1.15
N SER A 120 -8.97 -1.80 1.50
CA SER A 120 -9.93 -0.79 1.08
C SER A 120 -9.59 0.58 1.64
N ILE A 121 -9.21 0.64 2.92
CA ILE A 121 -8.79 1.89 3.56
C ILE A 121 -7.51 2.40 2.91
N ASP A 122 -6.53 1.53 2.67
CA ASP A 122 -5.28 1.89 2.02
C ASP A 122 -5.53 2.49 0.63
N PHE A 123 -6.41 1.88 -0.14
CA PHE A 123 -6.76 2.36 -1.47
C PHE A 123 -7.36 3.77 -1.41
N ILE A 124 -8.33 3.96 -0.52
CA ILE A 124 -8.99 5.26 -0.33
C ILE A 124 -7.97 6.31 0.10
N MET A 125 -7.09 5.98 1.04
CA MET A 125 -6.08 6.92 1.54
C MET A 125 -5.10 7.34 0.45
N ILE A 126 -4.65 6.39 -0.37
CA ILE A 126 -3.74 6.69 -1.46
C ILE A 126 -4.42 7.59 -2.49
N VAL A 127 -5.64 7.27 -2.88
CA VAL A 127 -6.39 8.07 -3.86
C VAL A 127 -6.65 9.47 -3.33
N LEU A 128 -7.09 9.60 -2.07
CA LEU A 128 -7.33 10.91 -1.46
C LEU A 128 -6.04 11.73 -1.40
N THR A 129 -4.92 11.13 -1.00
CA THR A 129 -3.64 11.81 -0.94
C THR A 129 -3.22 12.30 -2.33
N ALA A 130 -3.39 11.46 -3.34
CA ALA A 130 -3.05 11.81 -4.72
C ALA A 130 -3.92 12.95 -5.24
N VAL A 131 -5.23 12.91 -4.96
CA VAL A 131 -6.17 13.95 -5.39
C VAL A 131 -5.86 15.27 -4.71
N VAL A 132 -5.64 15.27 -3.38
CA VAL A 132 -5.30 16.47 -2.63
C VAL A 132 -3.97 17.04 -3.12
N SER A 133 -2.98 16.19 -3.37
CA SER A 133 -1.67 16.61 -3.87
C SER A 133 -1.80 17.30 -5.23
N TYR A 134 -2.61 16.73 -6.11
CA TYR A 134 -2.88 17.32 -7.43
C TYR A 134 -3.59 18.67 -7.30
N ALA A 135 -4.62 18.74 -6.46
CA ALA A 135 -5.39 19.95 -6.25
C ALA A 135 -4.52 21.09 -5.67
N VAL A 136 -3.61 20.75 -4.75
CA VAL A 136 -2.70 21.74 -4.15
C VAL A 136 -1.67 22.24 -5.16
N SER A 137 -1.26 21.38 -6.11
CA SER A 137 -0.28 21.76 -7.13
C SER A 137 -0.87 22.63 -8.24
N LEU A 138 -2.20 22.68 -8.36
CA LEU A 138 -2.87 23.57 -9.30
C LEU A 138 -2.91 24.98 -8.76
#